data_ddf41d7d066e1b8e87655311463499cc
#
_entry.id   ddf41d7d066e1b8e87655311463499cc
#
_cell.length_a   1.000
_cell.length_b   1.000
_cell.length_c   1.000
_cell.angle_alpha   90.00
_cell.angle_beta   90.00
_cell.angle_gamma   90.00
#
_symmetry.space_group_name_H-M   'P 1'
#
loop_
_entity.id
_entity.type
_entity.pdbx_description
1 polymer ?
#
loop_
_entity_poly.entity_id
_entity_poly.type
_entity_poly.pdbx_seq_one_letter_code
_entity_poly.pdbx_strand_id
1 'polypeptide(L)' 'GEMTKLQPVRLLGGNKAEPVKIRNSGDFANLVTTNGILEIPPNSGKIEPSTPLPYFPWTP' A
#
# COMPACT_ATOMS: atom_id res chain seq x y z
N GLY A 1 1.73 -19.10 8.01
CA GLY A 1 0.38 -18.75 7.82
C GLY A 1 0.19 -17.63 6.84
N GLU A 2 -0.98 -17.61 6.31
CA GLU A 2 -1.32 -16.66 5.29
C GLU A 2 -2.10 -15.53 5.90
N MET A 3 -1.60 -14.34 5.73
CA MET A 3 -2.18 -13.17 6.33
C MET A 3 -2.37 -12.09 5.29
N THR A 4 -3.42 -11.32 5.46
CA THR A 4 -3.60 -10.11 4.68
C THR A 4 -2.42 -9.18 4.93
N LYS A 5 -1.85 -8.66 3.86
CA LYS A 5 -0.79 -7.67 3.96
C LYS A 5 -1.36 -6.27 3.85
N LEU A 6 -0.81 -5.36 4.63
CA LEU A 6 -1.14 -3.95 4.52
C LEU A 6 0.05 -3.24 3.88
N GLN A 7 -0.16 -2.69 2.70
CA GLN A 7 0.91 -2.08 1.92
C GLN A 7 0.73 -0.57 1.86
N PRO A 8 1.61 0.21 2.49
CA PRO A 8 1.57 1.66 2.35
C PRO A 8 1.80 2.07 0.90
N VAL A 9 1.04 3.05 0.44
CA VAL A 9 1.12 3.50 -0.94
C VAL A 9 1.07 5.01 -1.04
N ARG A 10 1.60 5.52 -2.15
CA ARG A 10 1.50 6.92 -2.51
C ARG A 10 0.66 7.02 -3.78
N LEU A 11 -0.30 7.93 -3.78
CA LEU A 11 -1.16 8.12 -4.95
C LEU A 11 -0.41 8.94 -6.00
N LEU A 12 -0.47 8.48 -7.23
CA LEU A 12 0.22 9.12 -8.36
C LEU A 12 -0.70 9.95 -9.23
N GLY A 13 -1.96 10.04 -8.86
CA GLY A 13 -2.93 10.70 -9.72
C GLY A 13 -3.74 9.67 -10.51
N GLY A 14 -4.94 10.06 -10.93
CA GLY A 14 -5.87 9.11 -11.50
C GLY A 14 -6.15 8.02 -10.49
N ASN A 15 -6.22 6.79 -10.92
CA ASN A 15 -6.47 5.66 -10.03
C ASN A 15 -5.21 4.83 -9.78
N LYS A 16 -4.04 5.47 -9.85
CA LYS A 16 -2.78 4.77 -9.69
C LYS A 16 -2.21 4.96 -8.31
N ALA A 17 -1.64 3.91 -7.77
CA ALA A 17 -0.98 3.93 -6.47
C ALA A 17 0.38 3.26 -6.60
N GLU A 18 1.38 3.86 -5.96
CA GLU A 18 2.74 3.35 -5.96
C GLU A 18 3.04 2.77 -4.59
N PRO A 19 3.49 1.51 -4.49
CA PRO A 19 3.87 0.96 -3.21
C PRO A 19 5.11 1.66 -2.67
N VAL A 20 5.08 1.97 -1.37
CA VAL A 20 6.19 2.60 -0.69
C VAL A 20 6.77 1.60 0.28
N LYS A 21 8.06 1.32 0.15
CA LYS A 21 8.71 0.35 1.00
C LYS A 21 9.11 1.00 2.32
N ILE A 22 8.57 0.49 3.41
CA ILE A 22 8.93 0.92 4.75
C ILE A 22 9.89 -0.11 5.31
N ARG A 23 11.14 0.29 5.57
CA ARG A 23 12.18 -0.65 5.96
C ARG A 23 12.10 -1.06 7.42
N ASN A 24 11.62 -0.17 8.27
CA ASN A 24 11.45 -0.48 9.69
C ASN A 24 10.53 0.56 10.31
N SER A 25 10.20 0.37 11.57
CA SER A 25 9.26 1.24 12.27
C SER A 25 9.79 2.66 12.47
N GLY A 26 11.08 2.88 12.30
CA GLY A 26 11.66 4.22 12.39
C GLY A 26 11.75 4.94 11.06
N ASP A 27 11.23 4.35 9.98
CA ASP A 27 11.35 4.92 8.64
C ASP A 27 10.24 5.93 8.38
N PHE A 28 10.15 6.96 9.22
CA PHE A 28 9.10 7.95 9.13
C PHE A 28 9.19 8.80 7.87
N ALA A 29 10.41 9.01 7.37
CA ALA A 29 10.58 9.82 6.18
C ALA A 29 9.83 9.22 4.99
N ASN A 30 9.87 7.90 4.84
CA ASN A 30 9.11 7.25 3.78
C ASN A 30 7.64 7.16 4.10
N LEU A 31 7.30 6.94 5.37
CA LEU A 31 5.91 6.81 5.77
C LEU A 31 5.12 8.10 5.51
N VAL A 32 5.72 9.26 5.76
CA VAL A 32 5.01 10.52 5.56
C VAL A 32 4.75 10.83 4.10
N THR A 33 5.39 10.12 3.17
CA THR A 33 5.10 10.31 1.75
C THR A 33 3.89 9.49 1.30
N THR A 34 3.36 8.62 2.16
CA THR A 34 2.24 7.77 1.78
C THR A 34 0.91 8.48 1.98
N ASN A 35 -0.08 8.06 1.19
CA ASN A 35 -1.44 8.60 1.27
C ASN A 35 -2.40 7.64 1.96
N GLY A 36 -2.03 6.38 2.07
CA GLY A 36 -2.88 5.36 2.68
C GLY A 36 -2.28 3.98 2.52
N ILE A 37 -3.11 2.98 2.73
CA ILE A 37 -2.67 1.59 2.59
C ILE A 37 -3.62 0.82 1.68
N LEU A 38 -3.05 -0.17 0.99
CA LEU A 38 -3.82 -1.16 0.26
C LEU A 38 -3.87 -2.44 1.08
N GLU A 39 -5.02 -3.09 1.07
CA GLU A 39 -5.18 -4.40 1.67
C GLU A 39 -4.91 -5.45 0.61
N ILE A 40 -3.87 -6.25 0.80
CA ILE A 40 -3.49 -7.29 -0.14
C ILE A 40 -3.93 -8.64 0.43
N PRO A 41 -4.84 -9.34 -0.27
CA PRO A 41 -5.34 -10.63 0.23
C PRO A 41 -4.22 -11.67 0.38
N PRO A 42 -4.39 -12.64 1.27
CA PRO A 42 -3.42 -13.71 1.39
C PRO A 42 -3.37 -14.54 0.10
N ASN A 43 -2.24 -15.15 -0.15
CA ASN A 43 -2.03 -16.00 -1.32
C ASN A 43 -2.18 -15.29 -2.65
N SER A 44 -2.03 -13.97 -2.67
CA SER A 44 -2.20 -13.23 -3.92
C SER A 44 -1.05 -13.44 -4.89
N GLY A 45 0.09 -13.88 -4.40
CA GLY A 45 1.25 -13.97 -5.25
C GLY A 45 1.61 -12.62 -5.83
N LYS A 46 1.89 -12.60 -7.12
CA LYS A 46 2.22 -11.36 -7.79
C LYS A 46 0.93 -10.62 -8.17
N ILE A 47 0.82 -9.39 -7.72
CA ILE A 47 -0.33 -8.55 -8.05
C ILE A 47 -0.05 -7.81 -9.34
N GLU A 48 -0.94 -7.97 -10.32
CA GLU A 48 -0.81 -7.25 -11.57
C GLU A 48 -1.14 -5.78 -11.39
N PRO A 49 -0.51 -4.87 -12.16
CA PRO A 49 -0.91 -3.47 -12.17
C PRO A 49 -2.39 -3.35 -12.52
N SER A 50 -3.06 -2.37 -11.96
CA SER A 50 -4.47 -2.10 -12.18
C SER A 50 -5.42 -3.08 -11.52
N THR A 51 -4.93 -3.99 -10.69
CA THR A 51 -5.78 -4.86 -9.90
C THR A 51 -6.50 -4.02 -8.84
N PRO A 52 -7.84 -4.03 -8.78
CA PRO A 52 -8.54 -3.29 -7.74
C PRO A 52 -8.34 -3.97 -6.38
N LEU A 53 -7.95 -3.16 -5.40
CA LEU A 53 -7.75 -3.63 -4.02
C LEU A 53 -8.36 -2.62 -3.07
N PRO A 54 -8.83 -3.06 -1.89
CA PRO A 54 -9.33 -2.12 -0.90
C PRO A 54 -8.27 -1.11 -0.50
N TYR A 55 -8.63 0.15 -0.48
CA TYR A 55 -7.73 1.24 -0.15
C TYR A 55 -8.28 2.02 1.04
N PHE A 56 -7.40 2.26 2.01
CA PHE A 56 -7.76 2.97 3.23
C PHE A 56 -6.85 4.20 3.38
N PRO A 57 -7.38 5.40 3.15
CA PRO A 57 -6.56 6.61 3.26
C PRO A 57 -6.21 6.94 4.71
N TRP A 58 -5.01 7.52 4.90
CA TRP A 58 -4.60 8.01 6.20
C TRP A 58 -5.39 9.26 6.59
N THR A 59 -5.70 10.09 5.60
CA THR A 59 -6.35 11.36 5.82
C THR A 59 -7.69 11.40 5.10
N PRO A 60 -8.64 12.18 5.63
CA PRO A 60 -9.96 12.31 4.99
C PRO A 60 -9.88 12.86 3.59
#